data_f423e65a849bd74f3872359270e0689f
#
_entry.id   f423e65a849bd74f3872359270e0689f
#
_cell.length_a   1.000
_cell.length_b   1.000
_cell.length_c   1.000
_cell.angle_alpha   90.00
_cell.angle_beta   90.00
_cell.angle_gamma   90.00
#
_symmetry.space_group_name_H-M   'P 1'
#
loop_
_entity.id
_entity.type
_entity.pdbx_description
1 polymer ?
#
loop_
_entity_poly.entity_id
_entity_poly.type
_entity_poly.pdbx_seq_one_letter_code
_entity_poly.pdbx_strand_id
1 'polypeptide(L)'
;GMAMQDVFLFSDTIEGNIAYAKPDCPFERVEWAAKVADAHDFIMQMPEGYDTIVGERGVGLSGGQKQRISLARALLKEPSILVLDDTTSAVDMETESQIQDALARIENETVFIIAHRISSIKDADVIIVLSDGEIAEMGNHDELIQKKGYYYTVFMHQYGEHDAA
;
A
#
# COMPACT_ATOMS: atom_id res chain seq x y z
N GLY A 1 -6.50 9.42 -5.53
CA GLY A 1 -6.79 8.03 -5.17
C GLY A 1 -6.58 7.84 -3.67
N MET A 2 -7.28 6.88 -3.10
CA MET A 2 -7.10 6.56 -1.69
C MET A 2 -7.31 5.06 -1.49
N ALA A 3 -6.39 4.42 -0.80
CA ALA A 3 -6.53 3.09 -0.26
C ALA A 3 -6.50 3.20 1.27
N MET A 4 -7.49 2.61 1.93
CA MET A 4 -7.71 2.78 3.38
C MET A 4 -7.35 1.49 4.12
N GLN A 5 -7.03 1.61 5.40
CA GLN A 5 -6.77 0.50 6.31
C GLN A 5 -7.95 -0.48 6.35
N ASP A 6 -9.16 0.04 6.51
CA ASP A 6 -10.38 -0.78 6.47
C ASP A 6 -10.82 -0.98 5.01
N VAL A 7 -10.51 -2.16 4.48
CA VAL A 7 -10.81 -2.51 3.09
C VAL A 7 -12.25 -2.97 2.95
N PHE A 8 -13.01 -2.28 2.10
CA PHE A 8 -14.32 -2.71 1.66
C PHE A 8 -14.25 -3.26 0.22
N LEU A 9 -14.65 -4.52 0.04
CA LEU A 9 -14.86 -5.13 -1.26
C LEU A 9 -16.34 -5.42 -1.47
N PHE A 10 -16.80 -5.18 -2.71
CA PHE A 10 -18.17 -5.43 -3.11
C PHE A 10 -18.37 -6.92 -3.45
N SER A 11 -19.60 -7.39 -3.33
CA SER A 11 -19.99 -8.72 -3.83
C SER A 11 -20.03 -8.69 -5.36
N ASP A 12 -18.89 -8.86 -5.98
CA ASP A 12 -18.64 -8.76 -7.41
C ASP A 12 -17.37 -9.56 -7.77
N THR A 13 -17.02 -9.64 -9.04
CA THR A 13 -15.75 -10.22 -9.48
C THR A 13 -14.55 -9.43 -8.95
N ILE A 14 -13.38 -10.04 -8.95
CA ILE A 14 -12.14 -9.32 -8.63
C ILE A 14 -11.91 -8.18 -9.63
N GLU A 15 -12.13 -8.44 -10.93
CA GLU A 15 -12.10 -7.40 -11.97
C GLU A 15 -13.04 -6.25 -11.63
N GLY A 16 -14.32 -6.52 -11.35
CA GLY A 16 -15.31 -5.51 -10.99
C GLY A 16 -14.92 -4.72 -9.74
N ASN A 17 -14.28 -5.36 -8.76
CA ASN A 17 -13.76 -4.67 -7.59
C ASN A 17 -12.61 -3.73 -7.92
N ILE A 18 -11.67 -4.10 -8.77
CA ILE A 18 -10.56 -3.25 -9.20
C ILE A 18 -11.07 -2.13 -10.10
N ALA A 19 -11.91 -2.47 -11.10
CA ALA A 19 -12.46 -1.55 -12.09
C ALA A 19 -13.58 -0.65 -11.55
N TYR A 20 -13.96 -0.77 -10.28
CA TYR A 20 -15.14 -0.11 -9.70
C TYR A 20 -15.28 1.39 -10.06
N ALA A 21 -14.18 2.14 -10.09
CA ALA A 21 -14.21 3.57 -10.40
C ALA A 21 -14.09 3.88 -11.90
N LYS A 22 -13.75 2.90 -12.73
CA LYS A 22 -13.61 2.99 -14.20
C LYS A 22 -14.10 1.68 -14.83
N PRO A 23 -15.41 1.36 -14.77
CA PRO A 23 -15.94 0.05 -15.19
C PRO A 23 -15.75 -0.24 -16.68
N ASP A 24 -15.64 0.80 -17.51
CA ASP A 24 -15.44 0.68 -18.97
C ASP A 24 -13.95 0.69 -19.37
N CYS A 25 -13.00 0.59 -18.43
CA CYS A 25 -11.58 0.58 -18.77
C CYS A 25 -11.18 -0.75 -19.44
N PRO A 26 -10.19 -0.73 -20.36
CA PRO A 26 -9.65 -1.95 -20.93
C PRO A 26 -9.08 -2.87 -19.85
N PHE A 27 -9.25 -4.19 -20.02
CA PHE A 27 -8.76 -5.20 -19.06
C PHE A 27 -7.26 -5.09 -18.79
N GLU A 28 -6.47 -4.73 -19.80
CA GLU A 28 -5.02 -4.53 -19.66
C GLU A 28 -4.67 -3.48 -18.59
N ARG A 29 -5.57 -2.50 -18.35
CA ARG A 29 -5.40 -1.50 -17.28
C ARG A 29 -5.68 -2.08 -15.90
N VAL A 30 -6.68 -2.98 -15.80
CA VAL A 30 -6.98 -3.72 -14.57
C VAL A 30 -5.81 -4.63 -14.22
N GLU A 31 -5.29 -5.36 -15.20
CA GLU A 31 -4.13 -6.24 -15.06
C GLU A 31 -2.88 -5.44 -14.64
N TRP A 32 -2.62 -4.30 -15.26
CA TRP A 32 -1.52 -3.41 -14.87
C TRP A 32 -1.64 -2.98 -13.41
N ALA A 33 -2.80 -2.49 -12.99
CA ALA A 33 -3.03 -2.05 -11.62
C ALA A 33 -2.85 -3.19 -10.61
N ALA A 34 -3.32 -4.40 -10.96
CA ALA A 34 -3.13 -5.59 -10.16
C ALA A 34 -1.65 -6.01 -10.04
N LYS A 35 -0.86 -5.88 -11.12
CA LYS A 35 0.58 -6.16 -11.11
C LYS A 35 1.35 -5.17 -10.23
N VAL A 36 1.03 -3.88 -10.33
CA VAL A 36 1.65 -2.84 -9.47
C VAL A 36 1.32 -3.09 -7.99
N ALA A 37 0.09 -3.52 -7.69
CA ALA A 37 -0.34 -3.85 -6.33
C ALA A 37 0.10 -5.24 -5.86
N ASP A 38 0.94 -5.96 -6.60
CA ASP A 38 1.35 -7.36 -6.35
C ASP A 38 0.15 -8.31 -6.15
N ALA A 39 -0.95 -8.05 -6.85
CA ALA A 39 -2.18 -8.83 -6.75
C ALA A 39 -2.33 -9.85 -7.87
N HIS A 40 -1.70 -9.64 -9.03
CA HIS A 40 -1.90 -10.43 -10.24
C HIS A 40 -1.68 -11.93 -10.02
N ASP A 41 -0.56 -12.30 -9.41
CA ASP A 41 -0.14 -13.70 -9.31
C ASP A 41 -1.09 -14.52 -8.43
N PHE A 42 -1.53 -14.00 -7.29
CA PHE A 42 -2.50 -14.72 -6.47
C PHE A 42 -3.89 -14.77 -7.15
N ILE A 43 -4.29 -13.72 -7.90
CA ILE A 43 -5.53 -13.72 -8.67
C ILE A 43 -5.50 -14.85 -9.71
N MET A 44 -4.40 -14.99 -10.45
CA MET A 44 -4.25 -16.03 -11.47
C MET A 44 -4.18 -17.46 -10.90
N GLN A 45 -3.90 -17.62 -9.62
CA GLN A 45 -3.97 -18.91 -8.91
C GLN A 45 -5.39 -19.29 -8.50
N MET A 46 -6.35 -18.38 -8.58
CA MET A 46 -7.74 -18.69 -8.29
C MET A 46 -8.40 -19.41 -9.47
N PRO A 47 -9.41 -20.27 -9.23
CA PRO A 47 -10.02 -21.10 -10.29
C PRO A 47 -10.56 -20.29 -11.47
N GLU A 48 -11.11 -19.11 -11.22
CA GLU A 48 -11.72 -18.22 -12.22
C GLU A 48 -10.90 -16.95 -12.46
N GLY A 49 -9.66 -16.86 -11.88
CA GLY A 49 -8.81 -15.69 -12.05
C GLY A 49 -9.51 -14.38 -11.67
N TYR A 50 -9.50 -13.43 -12.58
CA TYR A 50 -10.16 -12.11 -12.39
C TYR A 50 -11.70 -12.20 -12.34
N ASP A 51 -12.31 -13.25 -12.90
CA ASP A 51 -13.76 -13.49 -12.84
C ASP A 51 -14.21 -14.11 -11.51
N THR A 52 -13.25 -14.42 -10.61
CA THR A 52 -13.57 -14.96 -9.28
C THR A 52 -14.48 -14.00 -8.53
N ILE A 53 -15.67 -14.48 -8.15
CA ILE A 53 -16.63 -13.72 -7.35
C ILE A 53 -16.14 -13.65 -5.91
N VAL A 54 -15.99 -12.45 -5.42
CA VAL A 54 -15.66 -12.14 -4.02
C VAL A 54 -16.94 -11.95 -3.25
N GLY A 55 -17.13 -12.66 -2.16
CA GLY A 55 -18.27 -12.47 -1.28
C GLY A 55 -18.27 -11.09 -0.61
N GLU A 56 -19.40 -10.75 0.03
CA GLU A 56 -19.55 -9.49 0.75
C GLU A 56 -18.36 -9.27 1.71
N ARG A 57 -17.78 -8.07 1.67
CA ARG A 57 -16.59 -7.68 2.44
C ARG A 57 -15.35 -8.56 2.18
N GLY A 58 -15.27 -9.21 1.02
CA GLY A 58 -14.12 -10.02 0.65
C GLY A 58 -14.05 -11.38 1.36
N VAL A 59 -15.19 -12.00 1.65
CA VAL A 59 -15.22 -13.36 2.19
C VAL A 59 -14.44 -14.29 1.26
N GLY A 60 -13.51 -15.08 1.82
CA GLY A 60 -12.63 -16.00 1.08
C GLY A 60 -11.25 -15.46 0.77
N LEU A 61 -10.99 -14.14 0.98
CA LEU A 61 -9.69 -13.54 0.81
C LEU A 61 -9.00 -13.28 2.15
N SER A 62 -7.66 -13.41 2.17
CA SER A 62 -6.84 -12.96 3.31
C SER A 62 -6.85 -11.44 3.43
N GLY A 63 -6.44 -10.90 4.60
CA GLY A 63 -6.32 -9.47 4.81
C GLY A 63 -5.39 -8.80 3.79
N GLY A 64 -4.21 -9.38 3.54
CA GLY A 64 -3.25 -8.87 2.56
C GLY A 64 -3.76 -8.93 1.12
N GLN A 65 -4.53 -9.96 0.74
CA GLN A 65 -5.16 -10.03 -0.57
C GLN A 65 -6.19 -8.90 -0.76
N LYS A 66 -7.01 -8.64 0.27
CA LYS A 66 -7.98 -7.53 0.24
C LYS A 66 -7.28 -6.19 0.10
N GLN A 67 -6.20 -5.95 0.86
CA GLN A 67 -5.43 -4.71 0.79
C GLN A 67 -4.87 -4.50 -0.62
N ARG A 68 -4.28 -5.53 -1.24
CA ARG A 68 -3.72 -5.45 -2.59
C ARG A 68 -4.78 -5.18 -3.66
N ILE A 69 -5.98 -5.78 -3.57
CA ILE A 69 -7.11 -5.46 -4.47
C ILE A 69 -7.56 -4.01 -4.28
N SER A 70 -7.64 -3.52 -3.04
CA SER A 70 -7.99 -2.13 -2.75
C SER A 70 -6.95 -1.14 -3.28
N LEU A 71 -5.67 -1.49 -3.18
CA LEU A 71 -4.57 -0.71 -3.75
C LEU A 71 -4.67 -0.67 -5.28
N ALA A 72 -4.89 -1.81 -5.94
CA ALA A 72 -5.10 -1.89 -7.39
C ALA A 72 -6.26 -1.00 -7.85
N ARG A 73 -7.38 -0.99 -7.11
CA ARG A 73 -8.52 -0.09 -7.34
C ARG A 73 -8.14 1.39 -7.28
N ALA A 74 -7.30 1.77 -6.31
CA ALA A 74 -6.84 3.15 -6.16
C ALA A 74 -5.91 3.56 -7.30
N LEU A 75 -4.98 2.67 -7.70
CA LEU A 75 -4.01 2.87 -8.78
C LEU A 75 -4.67 2.96 -10.15
N LEU A 76 -5.73 2.17 -10.42
CA LEU A 76 -6.43 2.18 -11.70
C LEU A 76 -6.98 3.56 -12.07
N LYS A 77 -7.22 4.41 -11.08
CA LYS A 77 -7.69 5.80 -11.31
C LYS A 77 -6.62 6.69 -11.89
N GLU A 78 -5.34 6.31 -11.82
CA GLU A 78 -4.17 7.13 -12.21
C GLU A 78 -4.27 8.52 -11.56
N PRO A 79 -4.33 8.58 -10.24
CA PRO A 79 -4.55 9.84 -9.53
C PRO A 79 -3.26 10.66 -9.49
N SER A 80 -3.36 11.99 -9.61
CA SER A 80 -2.21 12.86 -9.34
C SER A 80 -1.77 12.86 -7.88
N ILE A 81 -2.68 12.49 -6.97
CA ILE A 81 -2.41 12.33 -5.53
C ILE A 81 -2.95 10.98 -5.09
N LEU A 82 -2.06 10.13 -4.56
CA LEU A 82 -2.39 8.82 -3.99
C LEU A 82 -2.17 8.86 -2.48
N VAL A 83 -3.19 8.47 -1.71
CA VAL A 83 -3.11 8.34 -0.26
C VAL A 83 -3.21 6.87 0.12
N LEU A 84 -2.21 6.37 0.82
CA LEU A 84 -2.09 5.01 1.33
C LEU A 84 -2.15 5.04 2.85
N ASP A 85 -3.27 4.58 3.42
CA ASP A 85 -3.49 4.56 4.86
C ASP A 85 -3.32 3.13 5.37
N ASP A 86 -2.12 2.82 5.88
CA ASP A 86 -1.70 1.51 6.43
C ASP A 86 -2.04 0.31 5.52
N THR A 87 -1.90 0.51 4.21
CA THR A 87 -2.36 -0.43 3.17
C THR A 87 -1.50 -1.68 3.04
N THR A 88 -0.35 -1.73 3.71
CA THR A 88 0.59 -2.87 3.68
C THR A 88 0.73 -3.57 5.02
N SER A 89 -0.02 -3.18 6.04
CA SER A 89 0.10 -3.75 7.40
C SER A 89 -0.20 -5.26 7.48
N ALA A 90 -1.05 -5.77 6.59
CA ALA A 90 -1.43 -7.19 6.55
C ALA A 90 -0.66 -8.02 5.50
N VAL A 91 0.35 -7.44 4.83
CA VAL A 91 1.24 -8.15 3.91
C VAL A 91 2.59 -8.42 4.58
N ASP A 92 3.31 -9.43 4.06
CA ASP A 92 4.67 -9.71 4.49
C ASP A 92 5.67 -8.68 3.94
N MET A 93 6.88 -8.67 4.50
CA MET A 93 7.90 -7.68 4.17
C MET A 93 8.39 -7.75 2.71
N GLU A 94 8.40 -8.94 2.10
CA GLU A 94 8.80 -9.11 0.71
C GLU A 94 7.78 -8.50 -0.24
N THR A 95 6.50 -8.81 -0.03
CA THR A 95 5.37 -8.20 -0.75
C THR A 95 5.33 -6.68 -0.56
N GLU A 96 5.55 -6.19 0.67
CA GLU A 96 5.62 -4.75 0.95
C GLU A 96 6.72 -4.08 0.12
N SER A 97 7.94 -4.64 0.10
CA SER A 97 9.06 -4.12 -0.68
C SER A 97 8.75 -4.07 -2.18
N GLN A 98 8.14 -5.13 -2.73
CA GLN A 98 7.76 -5.19 -4.15
C GLN A 98 6.73 -4.11 -4.51
N ILE A 99 5.75 -3.86 -3.64
CA ILE A 99 4.77 -2.78 -3.81
C ILE A 99 5.47 -1.41 -3.79
N GLN A 100 6.38 -1.17 -2.84
CA GLN A 100 7.13 0.08 -2.73
C GLN A 100 7.97 0.33 -3.98
N ASP A 101 8.71 -0.68 -4.46
CA ASP A 101 9.50 -0.60 -5.69
C ASP A 101 8.64 -0.32 -6.92
N ALA A 102 7.44 -0.89 -6.98
CA ALA A 102 6.52 -0.65 -8.08
C ALA A 102 5.92 0.77 -8.03
N LEU A 103 5.56 1.25 -6.84
CA LEU A 103 5.05 2.62 -6.65
C LEU A 103 6.11 3.68 -6.98
N ALA A 104 7.37 3.44 -6.60
CA ALA A 104 8.49 4.36 -6.89
C ALA A 104 8.76 4.55 -8.39
N ARG A 105 8.25 3.66 -9.26
CA ARG A 105 8.37 3.75 -10.73
C ARG A 105 7.22 4.51 -11.38
N ILE A 106 6.20 4.88 -10.63
CA ILE A 106 5.07 5.65 -11.16
C ILE A 106 5.49 7.12 -11.18
N GLU A 107 5.57 7.68 -12.37
CA GLU A 107 5.94 9.09 -12.57
C GLU A 107 4.74 10.02 -12.40
N ASN A 108 5.00 11.26 -11.99
CA ASN A 108 4.02 12.37 -11.89
C ASN A 108 2.91 12.17 -10.85
N GLU A 109 3.13 11.33 -9.84
CA GLU A 109 2.21 11.18 -8.71
C GLU A 109 2.83 11.72 -7.41
N THR A 110 1.99 12.32 -6.57
CA THR A 110 2.34 12.60 -5.17
C THR A 110 1.75 11.50 -4.31
N VAL A 111 2.60 10.74 -3.62
CA VAL A 111 2.17 9.64 -2.76
C VAL A 111 2.28 10.06 -1.30
N PHE A 112 1.15 10.00 -0.57
CA PHE A 112 1.10 10.13 0.88
C PHE A 112 0.97 8.73 1.48
N ILE A 113 1.90 8.36 2.34
CA ILE A 113 1.89 7.07 3.04
C ILE A 113 1.71 7.33 4.53
N ILE A 114 0.65 6.80 5.11
CA ILE A 114 0.44 6.73 6.54
C ILE A 114 0.80 5.31 6.96
N ALA A 115 1.80 5.15 7.80
CA ALA A 115 2.30 3.84 8.18
C ALA A 115 2.78 3.79 9.63
N HIS A 116 2.70 2.60 10.20
CA HIS A 116 3.23 2.26 11.52
C HIS A 116 4.62 1.60 11.44
N ARG A 117 5.04 1.16 10.24
CA ARG A 117 6.35 0.55 10.00
C ARG A 117 7.30 1.56 9.36
N ILE A 118 8.51 1.65 9.87
CA ILE A 118 9.55 2.49 9.26
C ILE A 118 9.92 1.97 7.86
N SER A 119 9.87 0.64 7.62
CA SER A 119 10.11 0.04 6.30
C SER A 119 9.27 0.68 5.19
N SER A 120 8.02 1.01 5.50
CA SER A 120 7.08 1.58 4.53
C SER A 120 7.39 3.03 4.14
N ILE A 121 8.17 3.77 4.94
CA ILE A 121 8.37 5.22 4.77
C ILE A 121 9.82 5.67 4.72
N LYS A 122 10.80 4.78 4.98
CA LYS A 122 12.22 5.15 5.06
C LYS A 122 12.77 5.77 3.77
N ASP A 123 12.23 5.38 2.62
CA ASP A 123 12.64 5.84 1.30
C ASP A 123 11.80 7.02 0.78
N ALA A 124 10.91 7.59 1.62
CA ALA A 124 10.13 8.78 1.28
C ALA A 124 11.01 10.03 1.22
N ASP A 125 10.70 10.94 0.28
CA ASP A 125 11.39 12.23 0.15
C ASP A 125 11.27 13.08 1.41
N VAL A 126 10.10 13.04 2.06
CA VAL A 126 9.79 13.76 3.30
C VAL A 126 9.00 12.87 4.24
N ILE A 127 9.47 12.73 5.46
CA ILE A 127 8.80 12.04 6.56
C ILE A 127 8.32 13.11 7.56
N ILE A 128 7.06 13.02 7.95
CA ILE A 128 6.43 13.90 8.93
C ILE A 128 6.01 13.07 10.14
N VAL A 129 6.50 13.42 11.31
CA VAL A 129 6.08 12.83 12.58
C VAL A 129 5.08 13.76 13.24
N LEU A 130 3.89 13.22 13.50
CA LEU A 130 2.80 13.94 14.17
C LEU A 130 2.73 13.53 15.65
N SER A 131 2.62 14.51 16.55
CA SER A 131 2.33 14.30 17.96
C SER A 131 1.39 15.38 18.45
N ASP A 132 0.37 14.98 19.19
CA ASP A 132 -0.65 15.88 19.80
C ASP A 132 -1.29 16.88 18.81
N GLY A 133 -1.42 16.46 17.53
CA GLY A 133 -2.01 17.28 16.47
C GLY A 133 -1.05 18.30 15.83
N GLU A 134 0.24 18.26 16.18
CA GLU A 134 1.27 19.14 15.66
C GLU A 134 2.37 18.34 14.95
N ILE A 135 3.12 19.00 14.05
CA ILE A 135 4.32 18.42 13.43
C ILE A 135 5.46 18.48 14.46
N ALA A 136 5.80 17.32 15.03
CA ALA A 136 6.88 17.20 15.99
C ALA A 136 8.26 17.14 15.30
N GLU A 137 8.35 16.39 14.19
CA GLU A 137 9.58 16.25 13.40
C GLU A 137 9.26 16.21 11.92
N MET A 138 10.17 16.71 11.09
CA MET A 138 10.11 16.65 9.64
C MET A 138 11.52 16.55 9.05
N GLY A 139 11.68 15.72 8.02
CA GLY A 139 12.94 15.51 7.29
C GLY A 139 12.93 14.20 6.54
N ASN A 140 14.03 13.83 5.90
CA ASN A 140 14.22 12.50 5.35
C ASN A 140 14.72 11.53 6.43
N HIS A 141 14.86 10.24 6.08
CA HIS A 141 15.28 9.19 7.00
C HIS A 141 16.61 9.54 7.72
N ASP A 142 17.65 9.91 6.97
CA ASP A 142 18.99 10.16 7.51
C ASP A 142 19.00 11.37 8.45
N GLU A 143 18.28 12.43 8.09
CA GLU A 143 18.15 13.63 8.93
C GLU A 143 17.46 13.30 10.26
N LEU A 144 16.38 12.51 10.22
CA LEU A 144 15.63 12.14 11.41
C LEU A 144 16.39 11.17 12.31
N ILE A 145 17.17 10.25 11.74
CA ILE A 145 18.09 9.38 12.50
C ILE A 145 19.15 10.22 13.22
N GLN A 146 19.74 11.23 12.56
CA GLN A 146 20.75 12.11 13.17
C GLN A 146 20.17 12.99 14.28
N LYS A 147 18.91 13.41 14.18
CA LYS A 147 18.22 14.21 15.22
C LYS A 147 18.02 13.44 16.53
N LYS A 148 18.01 12.10 16.49
CA LYS A 148 17.78 11.22 17.66
C LYS A 148 16.50 11.54 18.44
N GLY A 149 15.47 11.96 17.74
CA GLY A 149 14.15 12.30 18.30
C GLY A 149 13.21 11.10 18.38
N TYR A 150 11.90 11.37 18.26
CA TYR A 150 10.86 10.33 18.33
C TYR A 150 10.99 9.31 17.20
N TYR A 151 11.25 9.79 15.95
CA TYR A 151 11.47 8.91 14.80
C TYR A 151 12.61 7.90 15.05
N TYR A 152 13.74 8.38 15.54
CA TYR A 152 14.88 7.54 15.90
C TYR A 152 14.52 6.50 16.97
N THR A 153 13.72 6.89 17.97
CA THR A 153 13.28 5.97 19.03
C THR A 153 12.44 4.85 18.46
N VAL A 154 11.51 5.17 17.55
CA VAL A 154 10.68 4.15 16.87
C VAL A 154 11.55 3.25 16.00
N PHE A 155 12.51 3.82 15.25
CA PHE A 155 13.45 3.07 14.43
C PHE A 155 14.25 2.06 15.28
N MET A 156 14.80 2.49 16.41
CA MET A 156 15.55 1.61 17.32
C MET A 156 14.68 0.52 17.92
N HIS A 157 13.40 0.77 18.17
CA HIS A 157 12.48 -0.26 18.64
C HIS A 157 12.16 -1.30 17.56
N GLN A 158 12.10 -0.90 16.29
CA GLN A 158 11.78 -1.83 15.20
C GLN A 158 13.00 -2.60 14.68
N TYR A 159 14.19 -2.02 14.75
CA TYR A 159 15.42 -2.55 14.12
C TYR A 159 16.61 -2.69 15.06
N GLY A 160 16.65 -1.97 16.19
CA GLY A 160 17.83 -1.84 17.03
C GLY A 160 18.27 -3.11 17.79
N GLU A 161 17.49 -4.18 17.78
CA GLU A 161 17.88 -5.46 18.39
C GLU A 161 18.66 -6.37 17.40
N HIS A 162 18.68 -6.07 16.12
CA HIS A 162 19.34 -6.91 15.10
C HIS A 162 20.75 -6.45 14.70
N ASP A 163 21.12 -5.17 14.92
CA ASP A 163 22.45 -4.65 14.59
C ASP A 163 23.45 -4.69 15.75
N ALA A 164 23.10 -5.30 16.88
CA ALA A 164 23.95 -5.43 18.06
C ALA A 164 24.56 -6.84 18.27
N ALA A 165 24.58 -7.68 17.22
CA ALA A 165 25.15 -9.03 17.28
C ALA A 165 26.24 -9.23 16.24
#